data_1bcc95417cd095baaa42af1ba0aea584
#
_entry.id   1bcc95417cd095baaa42af1ba0aea584
#
_cell.length_a   1.000
_cell.length_b   1.000
_cell.length_c   1.000
_cell.angle_alpha   90.00
_cell.angle_beta   90.00
_cell.angle_gamma   90.00
#
_symmetry.space_group_name_H-M   'P 1'
#
loop_
_entity.id
_entity.type
_entity.pdbx_description
1 polymer ?
#
loop_
_entity_poly.entity_id
_entity_poly.type
_entity_poly.pdbx_seq_one_letter_code
_entity_poly.pdbx_strand_id
1 'polypeptide(L)'
;MAKKQFKAESKRLLDLMINSIYTNKEIFLREIISNASDAIDKLCYLSLTDDKVGLDRGDYKIDIIVDKDARTITVRDNGIGMTAEEAESNLGVIAKSGSYKFKDEMDSGKADDISIIGQFGVGFYSAFMVADEVTVITRKYGESEGAKWVSKGADGYTVTPCEKDTVGTDVIMHIKPDSDEEIYGTFLETWKLKALVKKYSDYVRWPIKMDIQHQERYETGEKTDEGLPKYEYKMVTENETVNSMIPIWQRSKSEVTDDDCIAWYKEKNRDRKDPCALVRIDAEGQVSYKAMLFIPGEENENAFTGDNKGGIT
;
A
#
# COMPACT_ATOMS: atom_id res chain seq x y z
N MET A 1 41.63 -26.06 3.16
CA MET A 1 40.24 -26.43 3.57
C MET A 1 39.28 -25.86 2.57
N ALA A 2 38.40 -26.63 1.95
CA ALA A 2 37.39 -26.13 1.03
C ALA A 2 36.28 -25.43 1.82
N LYS A 3 35.96 -24.19 1.43
CA LYS A 3 34.88 -23.40 2.02
C LYS A 3 33.55 -24.07 1.64
N LYS A 4 32.77 -24.53 2.62
CA LYS A 4 31.43 -25.12 2.39
C LYS A 4 30.40 -24.02 2.45
N GLN A 5 29.44 -24.04 1.52
CA GLN A 5 28.29 -23.12 1.52
C GLN A 5 27.18 -23.68 2.44
N PHE A 6 26.45 -22.77 3.11
CA PHE A 6 25.26 -23.15 3.84
C PHE A 6 24.14 -23.56 2.85
N LYS A 7 23.42 -24.64 3.19
CA LYS A 7 22.22 -25.06 2.47
C LYS A 7 21.00 -24.56 3.27
N ALA A 8 20.07 -23.89 2.60
CA ALA A 8 18.84 -23.43 3.21
C ALA A 8 17.69 -24.38 2.87
N GLU A 9 16.87 -24.72 3.87
CA GLU A 9 15.58 -25.39 3.68
C GLU A 9 14.53 -24.32 3.42
N SER A 10 14.13 -24.13 2.16
CA SER A 10 13.22 -23.05 1.72
C SER A 10 11.89 -23.05 2.48
N LYS A 11 11.33 -24.25 2.76
CA LYS A 11 10.10 -24.41 3.54
C LYS A 11 10.23 -23.82 4.95
N ARG A 12 11.31 -24.17 5.65
CA ARG A 12 11.56 -23.71 7.03
C ARG A 12 11.87 -22.20 7.09
N LEU A 13 12.54 -21.67 6.06
CA LEU A 13 12.78 -20.24 5.94
C LEU A 13 11.45 -19.48 5.75
N LEU A 14 10.57 -19.98 4.90
CA LEU A 14 9.26 -19.38 4.69
C LEU A 14 8.42 -19.40 5.98
N ASP A 15 8.39 -20.53 6.68
CA ASP A 15 7.71 -20.64 7.98
C ASP A 15 8.26 -19.66 9.03
N LEU A 16 9.58 -19.51 9.10
CA LEU A 16 10.22 -18.53 9.99
C LEU A 16 9.87 -17.09 9.60
N MET A 17 9.79 -16.79 8.31
CA MET A 17 9.43 -15.47 7.81
C MET A 17 7.98 -15.13 8.14
N ILE A 18 7.06 -16.06 7.91
CA ILE A 18 5.63 -15.88 8.17
C ILE A 18 5.37 -15.72 9.67
N ASN A 19 6.05 -16.51 10.53
CA ASN A 19 5.71 -16.65 11.94
C ASN A 19 6.64 -15.92 12.90
N SER A 20 7.84 -15.46 12.48
CA SER A 20 8.86 -14.97 13.40
C SER A 20 9.51 -13.63 13.04
N ILE A 21 9.61 -13.28 11.76
CA ILE A 21 10.29 -12.03 11.34
C ILE A 21 9.38 -10.83 11.54
N TYR A 22 8.10 -10.99 11.32
CA TYR A 22 7.14 -9.92 11.46
C TYR A 22 6.27 -10.11 12.71
N THR A 23 6.48 -9.27 13.70
CA THR A 23 5.66 -9.27 14.93
C THR A 23 4.28 -8.66 14.72
N ASN A 24 4.11 -7.84 13.69
CA ASN A 24 2.85 -7.16 13.39
C ASN A 24 2.31 -7.58 12.02
N LYS A 25 1.20 -8.32 12.02
CA LYS A 25 0.54 -8.81 10.80
C LYS A 25 0.00 -7.69 9.91
N GLU A 26 -0.30 -6.53 10.46
CA GLU A 26 -0.83 -5.37 9.72
C GLU A 26 0.08 -4.92 8.56
N ILE A 27 1.38 -5.26 8.60
CA ILE A 27 2.34 -4.84 7.58
C ILE A 27 2.13 -5.55 6.23
N PHE A 28 1.35 -6.66 6.18
CA PHE A 28 1.11 -7.38 4.93
C PHE A 28 0.62 -6.44 3.82
N LEU A 29 -0.31 -5.55 4.16
CA LEU A 29 -0.89 -4.63 3.19
C LEU A 29 0.14 -3.63 2.67
N ARG A 30 1.02 -3.11 3.56
CA ARG A 30 2.13 -2.22 3.18
C ARG A 30 3.05 -2.89 2.17
N GLU A 31 3.44 -4.13 2.42
CA GLU A 31 4.39 -4.84 1.54
C GLU A 31 3.79 -5.10 0.16
N ILE A 32 2.52 -5.49 0.09
CA ILE A 32 1.84 -5.72 -1.20
C ILE A 32 1.65 -4.40 -1.96
N ILE A 33 1.25 -3.31 -1.28
CA ILE A 33 1.13 -1.98 -1.88
C ILE A 33 2.50 -1.47 -2.38
N SER A 34 3.58 -1.71 -1.62
CA SER A 34 4.94 -1.32 -2.03
C SER A 34 5.36 -2.03 -3.32
N ASN A 35 5.07 -3.34 -3.44
CA ASN A 35 5.34 -4.09 -4.66
C ASN A 35 4.51 -3.58 -5.85
N ALA A 36 3.24 -3.23 -5.63
CA ALA A 36 2.37 -2.64 -6.64
C ALA A 36 2.91 -1.26 -7.09
N SER A 37 3.35 -0.42 -6.15
CA SER A 37 3.99 0.86 -6.44
C SER A 37 5.26 0.69 -7.30
N ASP A 38 6.14 -0.23 -6.93
CA ASP A 38 7.36 -0.53 -7.69
C ASP A 38 7.05 -1.03 -9.11
N ALA A 39 5.97 -1.80 -9.28
CA ALA A 39 5.54 -2.28 -10.61
C ALA A 39 5.03 -1.12 -11.49
N ILE A 40 4.31 -0.17 -10.91
CA ILE A 40 3.86 1.05 -11.59
C ILE A 40 5.06 1.94 -11.93
N ASP A 41 6.00 2.13 -11.00
CA ASP A 41 7.20 2.94 -11.24
C ASP A 41 7.99 2.41 -12.46
N LYS A 42 8.10 1.09 -12.60
CA LYS A 42 8.76 0.46 -13.76
C LYS A 42 8.05 0.75 -15.08
N LEU A 43 6.71 0.65 -15.11
CA LEU A 43 5.94 0.95 -16.32
C LEU A 43 5.95 2.45 -16.65
N CYS A 44 5.82 3.29 -15.64
CA CYS A 44 5.92 4.74 -15.78
C CYS A 44 7.30 5.17 -16.29
N TYR A 45 8.37 4.52 -15.85
CA TYR A 45 9.71 4.77 -16.39
C TYR A 45 9.82 4.34 -17.85
N LEU A 46 9.27 3.18 -18.20
CA LEU A 46 9.26 2.68 -19.58
C LEU A 46 8.49 3.64 -20.51
N SER A 47 7.39 4.25 -20.02
CA SER A 47 6.59 5.20 -20.80
C SER A 47 7.35 6.48 -21.20
N LEU A 48 8.48 6.78 -20.54
CA LEU A 48 9.35 7.90 -20.93
C LEU A 48 10.06 7.67 -22.28
N THR A 49 10.14 6.42 -22.74
CA THR A 49 10.85 6.02 -23.96
C THR A 49 9.98 5.21 -24.91
N ASP A 50 8.80 4.75 -24.50
CA ASP A 50 7.87 3.95 -25.29
C ASP A 50 6.45 4.55 -25.22
N ASP A 51 6.11 5.33 -26.23
CA ASP A 51 4.79 5.98 -26.38
C ASP A 51 3.62 4.98 -26.48
N LYS A 52 3.90 3.68 -26.75
CA LYS A 52 2.87 2.64 -26.85
C LYS A 52 2.28 2.24 -25.50
N VAL A 53 2.92 2.63 -24.39
CA VAL A 53 2.36 2.41 -23.04
C VAL A 53 0.99 3.07 -22.93
N GLY A 54 0.82 4.28 -23.53
CA GLY A 54 -0.48 4.92 -23.72
C GLY A 54 -1.20 5.29 -22.42
N LEU A 55 -0.50 5.35 -21.28
CA LEU A 55 -1.02 5.76 -19.99
C LEU A 55 -0.46 7.13 -19.61
N ASP A 56 -1.33 8.04 -19.23
CA ASP A 56 -0.95 9.29 -18.58
C ASP A 56 -0.66 9.04 -17.09
N ARG A 57 0.08 9.96 -16.47
CA ARG A 57 0.44 9.84 -15.05
C ARG A 57 -0.78 9.69 -14.12
N GLY A 58 -1.93 10.24 -14.50
CA GLY A 58 -3.19 10.16 -13.74
C GLY A 58 -3.91 8.82 -13.86
N ASP A 59 -3.52 7.96 -14.83
CA ASP A 59 -4.15 6.67 -15.07
C ASP A 59 -3.58 5.57 -14.17
N TYR A 60 -2.35 5.77 -13.65
CA TYR A 60 -1.72 4.83 -12.74
C TYR A 60 -2.42 4.80 -11.40
N LYS A 61 -2.71 3.60 -10.90
CA LYS A 61 -3.42 3.42 -9.63
C LYS A 61 -3.19 2.05 -9.02
N ILE A 62 -3.49 1.97 -7.74
CA ILE A 62 -3.58 0.74 -6.97
C ILE A 62 -5.01 0.64 -6.45
N ASP A 63 -5.75 -0.40 -6.83
CA ASP A 63 -7.10 -0.64 -6.32
C ASP A 63 -7.05 -1.70 -5.21
N ILE A 64 -7.69 -1.44 -4.07
CA ILE A 64 -7.93 -2.41 -3.00
C ILE A 64 -9.40 -2.80 -3.04
N ILE A 65 -9.66 -4.07 -3.35
CA ILE A 65 -11.00 -4.60 -3.54
C ILE A 65 -11.24 -5.65 -2.46
N VAL A 66 -12.37 -5.54 -1.75
CA VAL A 66 -12.77 -6.47 -0.69
C VAL A 66 -14.02 -7.22 -1.13
N ASP A 67 -13.96 -8.54 -1.07
CA ASP A 67 -15.13 -9.41 -1.16
C ASP A 67 -15.28 -10.15 0.16
N LYS A 68 -16.29 -9.74 0.95
CA LYS A 68 -16.54 -10.32 2.28
C LYS A 68 -17.10 -11.73 2.20
N ASP A 69 -17.89 -12.01 1.18
CA ASP A 69 -18.54 -13.32 0.99
C ASP A 69 -17.50 -14.37 0.58
N ALA A 70 -16.60 -14.01 -0.34
CA ALA A 70 -15.48 -14.84 -0.74
C ALA A 70 -14.29 -14.76 0.24
N ARG A 71 -14.36 -13.92 1.29
CA ARG A 71 -13.28 -13.63 2.24
C ARG A 71 -11.96 -13.25 1.54
N THR A 72 -12.01 -12.45 0.49
CA THR A 72 -10.81 -12.06 -0.26
C THR A 72 -10.52 -10.57 -0.17
N ILE A 73 -9.21 -10.25 -0.16
CA ILE A 73 -8.70 -8.91 -0.41
C ILE A 73 -7.85 -9.00 -1.67
N THR A 74 -8.18 -8.18 -2.66
CA THR A 74 -7.39 -8.05 -3.87
C THR A 74 -6.69 -6.69 -3.89
N VAL A 75 -5.37 -6.71 -4.07
CA VAL A 75 -4.59 -5.52 -4.40
C VAL A 75 -4.23 -5.62 -5.87
N ARG A 76 -4.76 -4.69 -6.66
CA ARG A 76 -4.58 -4.62 -8.11
C ARG A 76 -3.76 -3.40 -8.47
N ASP A 77 -2.74 -3.58 -9.29
CA ASP A 77 -2.00 -2.51 -9.93
C ASP A 77 -2.13 -2.57 -11.46
N ASN A 78 -1.95 -1.43 -12.11
CA ASN A 78 -1.78 -1.33 -13.54
C ASN A 78 -0.33 -1.02 -13.92
N GLY A 79 0.61 -1.63 -13.21
CA GLY A 79 2.04 -1.55 -13.45
C GLY A 79 2.51 -2.47 -14.59
N ILE A 80 3.82 -2.73 -14.65
CA ILE A 80 4.46 -3.46 -15.75
C ILE A 80 3.99 -4.92 -15.90
N GLY A 81 3.47 -5.54 -14.82
CA GLY A 81 3.11 -6.95 -14.79
C GLY A 81 4.32 -7.90 -14.89
N MET A 82 4.03 -9.20 -15.05
CA MET A 82 5.04 -10.27 -15.12
C MET A 82 4.64 -11.31 -16.17
N THR A 83 5.65 -11.94 -16.83
CA THR A 83 5.46 -13.20 -17.56
C THR A 83 5.34 -14.38 -16.58
N ALA A 84 5.00 -15.58 -17.09
CA ALA A 84 4.96 -16.79 -16.27
C ALA A 84 6.33 -17.10 -15.63
N GLU A 85 7.42 -16.97 -16.39
CA GLU A 85 8.80 -17.19 -15.93
C GLU A 85 9.23 -16.15 -14.90
N GLU A 86 8.80 -14.89 -15.09
CA GLU A 86 9.07 -13.83 -14.12
C GLU A 86 8.26 -14.04 -12.83
N ALA A 87 7.02 -14.48 -12.91
CA ALA A 87 6.20 -14.82 -11.75
C ALA A 87 6.83 -15.99 -10.98
N GLU A 88 7.25 -17.05 -11.66
CA GLU A 88 7.97 -18.16 -11.05
C GLU A 88 9.27 -17.69 -10.38
N SER A 89 10.05 -16.88 -11.07
CA SER A 89 11.35 -16.39 -10.59
C SER A 89 11.23 -15.43 -9.42
N ASN A 90 10.23 -14.51 -9.43
CA ASN A 90 10.10 -13.44 -8.43
C ASN A 90 9.26 -13.85 -7.22
N LEU A 91 8.28 -14.74 -7.41
CA LEU A 91 7.37 -15.19 -6.36
C LEU A 91 7.71 -16.61 -5.84
N GLY A 92 8.47 -17.40 -6.61
CA GLY A 92 8.87 -18.75 -6.24
C GLY A 92 10.24 -18.84 -5.57
N VAL A 93 11.05 -17.77 -5.57
CA VAL A 93 12.40 -17.74 -4.99
C VAL A 93 12.46 -16.75 -3.85
N ILE A 94 12.61 -17.24 -2.62
CA ILE A 94 12.70 -16.42 -1.41
C ILE A 94 13.95 -15.55 -1.45
N ALA A 95 13.82 -14.28 -1.05
CA ALA A 95 14.87 -13.26 -1.02
C ALA A 95 15.44 -12.88 -2.40
N LYS A 96 14.65 -13.04 -3.48
CA LYS A 96 14.98 -12.54 -4.81
C LYS A 96 14.11 -11.31 -5.11
N SER A 97 14.73 -10.15 -5.31
CA SER A 97 14.03 -8.91 -5.67
C SER A 97 14.22 -8.62 -7.15
N GLY A 98 13.11 -8.64 -7.92
CA GLY A 98 13.09 -8.17 -9.32
C GLY A 98 13.28 -6.64 -9.41
N SER A 99 12.91 -5.91 -8.36
CA SER A 99 13.09 -4.46 -8.29
C SER A 99 14.54 -4.06 -8.09
N TYR A 100 15.33 -4.86 -7.37
CA TYR A 100 16.77 -4.62 -7.20
C TYR A 100 17.52 -4.78 -8.53
N LYS A 101 17.22 -5.83 -9.31
CA LYS A 101 17.83 -6.02 -10.64
C LYS A 101 17.53 -4.89 -11.60
N PHE A 102 16.28 -4.40 -11.59
CA PHE A 102 15.88 -3.27 -12.43
C PHE A 102 16.66 -2.00 -12.10
N LYS A 103 16.95 -1.76 -10.82
CA LYS A 103 17.77 -0.61 -10.37
C LYS A 103 19.23 -0.72 -10.84
N ASP A 104 19.80 -1.93 -10.82
CA ASP A 104 21.18 -2.19 -11.26
C ASP A 104 21.34 -2.04 -12.79
N GLU A 105 20.28 -2.30 -13.57
CA GLU A 105 20.27 -2.19 -15.03
C GLU A 105 20.06 -0.74 -15.52
N MET A 106 19.64 0.16 -14.62
CA MET A 106 19.44 1.57 -14.94
C MET A 106 20.76 2.34 -14.96
N ASP A 107 20.90 3.23 -15.96
CA ASP A 107 22.02 4.19 -16.03
C ASP A 107 22.07 5.03 -14.74
N SER A 108 23.23 5.10 -14.11
CA SER A 108 23.46 5.74 -12.80
C SER A 108 23.04 7.22 -12.70
N GLY A 109 22.75 7.88 -13.83
CA GLY A 109 22.26 9.27 -13.87
C GLY A 109 20.74 9.43 -13.83
N LYS A 110 19.95 8.35 -13.96
CA LYS A 110 18.48 8.34 -13.94
C LYS A 110 17.87 7.56 -12.77
N ALA A 111 18.72 6.88 -12.02
CA ALA A 111 18.29 6.01 -10.91
C ALA A 111 17.75 6.80 -9.69
N ASP A 112 18.10 8.07 -9.56
CA ASP A 112 17.68 8.91 -8.42
C ASP A 112 16.20 9.34 -8.48
N ASP A 113 15.58 9.29 -9.67
CA ASP A 113 14.16 9.63 -9.84
C ASP A 113 13.20 8.48 -9.50
N ILE A 114 13.71 7.25 -9.32
CA ILE A 114 12.88 6.08 -9.00
C ILE A 114 13.16 5.61 -7.57
N SER A 115 12.17 5.81 -6.71
CA SER A 115 12.19 5.36 -5.32
C SER A 115 11.65 3.92 -5.23
N ILE A 116 12.50 2.92 -5.49
CA ILE A 116 12.16 1.50 -5.31
C ILE A 116 12.10 1.18 -3.81
N ILE A 117 10.96 0.70 -3.33
CA ILE A 117 10.69 0.42 -1.93
C ILE A 117 11.04 -1.03 -1.58
N GLY A 118 10.71 -1.99 -2.43
CA GLY A 118 10.86 -3.43 -2.20
C GLY A 118 12.25 -3.98 -2.53
N GLN A 119 13.23 -3.84 -1.60
CA GLN A 119 14.63 -4.22 -1.86
C GLN A 119 14.98 -5.66 -1.48
N PHE A 120 14.27 -6.27 -0.54
CA PHE A 120 14.70 -7.54 0.09
C PHE A 120 14.07 -8.80 -0.53
N GLY A 121 13.04 -8.69 -1.37
CA GLY A 121 12.38 -9.84 -2.01
C GLY A 121 11.67 -10.79 -1.03
N VAL A 122 11.30 -10.29 0.16
CA VAL A 122 10.64 -11.07 1.22
C VAL A 122 9.26 -10.52 1.57
N GLY A 123 8.97 -9.27 1.23
CA GLY A 123 7.74 -8.58 1.61
C GLY A 123 6.47 -9.26 1.10
N PHE A 124 6.51 -9.82 -0.11
CA PHE A 124 5.37 -10.54 -0.71
C PHE A 124 4.83 -11.65 0.19
N TYR A 125 5.72 -12.41 0.84
CA TYR A 125 5.32 -13.54 1.69
C TYR A 125 4.61 -13.13 2.98
N SER A 126 4.63 -11.85 3.35
CA SER A 126 3.83 -11.31 4.45
C SER A 126 2.33 -11.50 4.25
N ALA A 127 1.87 -11.67 3.00
CA ALA A 127 0.49 -12.02 2.68
C ALA A 127 0.03 -13.29 3.41
N PHE A 128 0.90 -14.30 3.56
CA PHE A 128 0.59 -15.55 4.26
C PHE A 128 0.43 -15.42 5.78
N MET A 129 0.75 -14.25 6.35
CA MET A 129 0.45 -13.98 7.76
C MET A 129 -1.06 -13.89 8.00
N VAL A 130 -1.81 -13.41 7.00
CA VAL A 130 -3.26 -13.17 7.09
C VAL A 130 -4.07 -14.05 6.12
N ALA A 131 -3.45 -14.60 5.07
CA ALA A 131 -4.08 -15.42 4.06
C ALA A 131 -3.65 -16.89 4.17
N ASP A 132 -4.56 -17.81 3.90
CA ASP A 132 -4.30 -19.25 3.76
C ASP A 132 -4.05 -19.66 2.31
N GLU A 133 -4.47 -18.83 1.35
CA GLU A 133 -4.15 -18.97 -0.07
C GLU A 133 -3.89 -17.58 -0.69
N VAL A 134 -2.88 -17.50 -1.53
CA VAL A 134 -2.57 -16.31 -2.32
C VAL A 134 -2.57 -16.70 -3.79
N THR A 135 -3.39 -16.00 -4.58
CA THR A 135 -3.43 -16.10 -6.03
C THR A 135 -2.90 -14.80 -6.63
N VAL A 136 -1.96 -14.89 -7.55
CA VAL A 136 -1.45 -13.76 -8.32
C VAL A 136 -1.84 -13.96 -9.78
N ILE A 137 -2.60 -13.01 -10.36
CA ILE A 137 -2.96 -12.98 -11.78
C ILE A 137 -2.24 -11.79 -12.40
N THR A 138 -1.38 -12.02 -13.36
CA THR A 138 -0.52 -10.98 -13.91
C THR A 138 -0.41 -11.10 -15.43
N ARG A 139 -0.30 -9.95 -16.12
CA ARG A 139 0.05 -9.88 -17.53
C ARG A 139 1.08 -8.78 -17.74
N LYS A 140 2.21 -9.15 -18.32
CA LYS A 140 3.30 -8.21 -18.59
C LYS A 140 2.96 -7.27 -19.74
N TYR A 141 3.40 -6.04 -19.67
CA TYR A 141 3.36 -5.10 -20.77
C TYR A 141 4.06 -5.68 -22.01
N GLY A 142 3.37 -5.59 -23.16
CA GLY A 142 3.83 -6.15 -24.43
C GLY A 142 3.46 -7.60 -24.66
N GLU A 143 2.96 -8.32 -23.66
CA GLU A 143 2.54 -9.72 -23.77
C GLU A 143 1.02 -9.84 -23.95
N SER A 144 0.58 -10.85 -24.71
CA SER A 144 -0.84 -11.14 -24.93
C SER A 144 -1.40 -12.14 -23.91
N GLU A 145 -0.56 -12.98 -23.33
CA GLU A 145 -0.95 -14.03 -22.40
C GLU A 145 -0.64 -13.62 -20.96
N GLY A 146 -1.56 -13.88 -20.05
CA GLY A 146 -1.36 -13.71 -18.62
C GLY A 146 -0.89 -14.99 -17.93
N ALA A 147 -0.43 -14.85 -16.71
CA ALA A 147 -0.01 -15.94 -15.84
C ALA A 147 -0.77 -15.91 -14.51
N LYS A 148 -1.18 -17.09 -14.03
CA LYS A 148 -1.79 -17.30 -12.73
C LYS A 148 -0.84 -18.11 -11.87
N TRP A 149 -0.35 -17.51 -10.80
CA TRP A 149 0.45 -18.15 -9.75
C TRP A 149 -0.45 -18.37 -8.53
N VAL A 150 -0.40 -19.55 -7.91
CA VAL A 150 -1.20 -19.89 -6.72
C VAL A 150 -0.34 -20.62 -5.70
N SER A 151 -0.45 -20.25 -4.44
CA SER A 151 0.23 -20.92 -3.32
C SER A 151 -0.61 -20.90 -2.06
N LYS A 152 -0.46 -21.95 -1.23
CA LYS A 152 -0.95 -22.04 0.15
C LYS A 152 0.18 -21.89 1.18
N GLY A 153 1.26 -21.22 0.80
CA GLY A 153 2.44 -21.01 1.65
C GLY A 153 3.52 -22.07 1.45
N ALA A 154 3.95 -22.70 2.55
CA ALA A 154 5.13 -23.57 2.56
C ALA A 154 5.02 -24.87 1.73
N ASP A 155 3.84 -25.21 1.23
CA ASP A 155 3.60 -26.44 0.45
C ASP A 155 3.95 -26.31 -1.04
N GLY A 156 4.39 -25.10 -1.46
CA GLY A 156 4.79 -24.84 -2.83
C GLY A 156 3.77 -23.96 -3.59
N TYR A 157 3.94 -23.90 -4.91
CA TYR A 157 3.11 -23.06 -5.78
C TYR A 157 2.88 -23.74 -7.13
N THR A 158 1.90 -23.24 -7.87
CA THR A 158 1.65 -23.60 -9.28
C THR A 158 1.65 -22.35 -10.13
N VAL A 159 2.13 -22.45 -11.37
CA VAL A 159 2.04 -21.39 -12.38
C VAL A 159 1.33 -21.96 -13.59
N THR A 160 0.29 -21.29 -14.06
CA THR A 160 -0.49 -21.68 -15.24
C THR A 160 -0.79 -20.47 -16.10
N PRO A 161 -0.88 -20.62 -17.43
CA PRO A 161 -1.38 -19.57 -18.29
C PRO A 161 -2.81 -19.19 -17.90
N CYS A 162 -3.18 -17.93 -18.11
CA CYS A 162 -4.54 -17.45 -17.91
C CYS A 162 -4.84 -16.25 -18.82
N GLU A 163 -6.12 -15.99 -19.04
CA GLU A 163 -6.57 -14.76 -19.67
C GLU A 163 -6.57 -13.62 -18.66
N LYS A 164 -6.02 -12.46 -19.04
CA LYS A 164 -6.10 -11.20 -18.31
C LYS A 164 -6.12 -10.05 -19.32
N ASP A 165 -7.22 -9.31 -19.36
CA ASP A 165 -7.47 -8.28 -20.37
C ASP A 165 -6.58 -7.04 -20.21
N THR A 166 -6.15 -6.76 -18.98
CA THR A 166 -5.36 -5.56 -18.64
C THR A 166 -3.93 -5.92 -18.25
N VAL A 167 -2.98 -5.06 -18.61
CA VAL A 167 -1.60 -5.12 -18.08
C VAL A 167 -1.60 -4.83 -16.59
N GLY A 168 -0.67 -5.42 -15.84
CA GLY A 168 -0.54 -5.24 -14.40
C GLY A 168 -0.74 -6.53 -13.62
N THR A 169 -0.90 -6.41 -12.31
CA THR A 169 -0.95 -7.55 -11.40
C THR A 169 -2.10 -7.43 -10.41
N ASP A 170 -2.82 -8.53 -10.20
CA ASP A 170 -3.82 -8.71 -9.15
C ASP A 170 -3.26 -9.68 -8.12
N VAL A 171 -3.06 -9.25 -6.89
CA VAL A 171 -2.69 -10.10 -5.75
C VAL A 171 -3.95 -10.35 -4.93
N ILE A 172 -4.48 -11.56 -5.01
CA ILE A 172 -5.73 -11.98 -4.36
C ILE A 172 -5.36 -12.83 -3.14
N MET A 173 -5.72 -12.37 -1.96
CA MET A 173 -5.44 -12.99 -0.68
C MET A 173 -6.75 -13.54 -0.11
N HIS A 174 -6.88 -14.86 0.02
CA HIS A 174 -7.98 -15.49 0.74
C HIS A 174 -7.68 -15.44 2.23
N ILE A 175 -8.49 -14.67 2.97
CA ILE A 175 -8.23 -14.36 4.39
C ILE A 175 -8.60 -15.53 5.27
N LYS A 176 -7.66 -15.92 6.15
CA LYS A 176 -7.81 -17.00 7.11
C LYS A 176 -9.13 -16.92 7.88
N PRO A 177 -9.74 -18.06 8.24
CA PRO A 177 -10.90 -18.07 9.13
C PRO A 177 -10.50 -17.49 10.50
N ASP A 178 -11.49 -16.93 11.18
CA ASP A 178 -11.33 -16.45 12.54
C ASP A 178 -11.09 -17.62 13.49
N SER A 179 -10.29 -17.42 14.52
CA SER A 179 -10.00 -18.38 15.58
C SER A 179 -10.23 -17.74 16.95
N ASP A 180 -10.17 -18.55 18.02
CA ASP A 180 -10.27 -18.03 19.39
C ASP A 180 -9.14 -17.07 19.77
N GLU A 181 -7.99 -17.19 19.09
CA GLU A 181 -6.80 -16.35 19.34
C GLU A 181 -6.75 -15.11 18.44
N GLU A 182 -7.32 -15.17 17.22
CA GLU A 182 -7.22 -14.11 16.22
C GLU A 182 -8.46 -13.97 15.35
N ILE A 183 -8.90 -12.72 15.20
CA ILE A 183 -10.05 -12.34 14.36
C ILE A 183 -9.52 -11.75 13.04
N TYR A 184 -9.26 -12.62 12.07
CA TYR A 184 -8.78 -12.23 10.74
C TYR A 184 -9.83 -11.49 9.91
N GLY A 185 -11.12 -11.76 10.16
CA GLY A 185 -12.24 -11.10 9.50
C GLY A 185 -12.24 -9.58 9.64
N THR A 186 -11.53 -9.03 10.63
CA THR A 186 -11.34 -7.58 10.76
C THR A 186 -10.60 -6.96 9.59
N PHE A 187 -9.74 -7.70 8.89
CA PHE A 187 -9.06 -7.23 7.69
C PHE A 187 -10.00 -7.11 6.48
N LEU A 188 -11.18 -7.73 6.51
CA LEU A 188 -12.21 -7.56 5.48
C LEU A 188 -13.06 -6.30 5.68
N GLU A 189 -12.80 -5.56 6.74
CA GLU A 189 -13.50 -4.31 7.02
C GLU A 189 -12.82 -3.13 6.33
N THR A 190 -13.57 -2.41 5.51
CA THR A 190 -13.08 -1.26 4.72
C THR A 190 -12.42 -0.20 5.59
N TRP A 191 -13.01 0.11 6.76
CA TRP A 191 -12.45 1.09 7.69
C TRP A 191 -11.08 0.66 8.22
N LYS A 192 -10.86 -0.64 8.45
CA LYS A 192 -9.58 -1.18 8.92
C LYS A 192 -8.50 -1.03 7.85
N LEU A 193 -8.81 -1.40 6.61
CA LEU A 193 -7.88 -1.27 5.49
C LEU A 193 -7.54 0.20 5.22
N LYS A 194 -8.52 1.10 5.24
CA LYS A 194 -8.29 2.55 5.10
C LYS A 194 -7.34 3.06 6.19
N ALA A 195 -7.54 2.62 7.45
CA ALA A 195 -6.65 2.97 8.55
C ALA A 195 -5.22 2.43 8.36
N LEU A 196 -5.07 1.21 7.82
CA LEU A 196 -3.76 0.62 7.52
C LEU A 196 -3.05 1.35 6.39
N VAL A 197 -3.76 1.72 5.32
CA VAL A 197 -3.21 2.56 4.23
C VAL A 197 -2.71 3.88 4.79
N LYS A 198 -3.54 4.58 5.59
CA LYS A 198 -3.15 5.85 6.24
C LYS A 198 -1.93 5.71 7.14
N LYS A 199 -1.82 4.59 7.87
CA LYS A 199 -0.73 4.36 8.81
C LYS A 199 0.61 4.04 8.13
N TYR A 200 0.58 3.22 7.08
CA TYR A 200 1.78 2.60 6.53
C TYR A 200 2.11 2.98 5.08
N SER A 201 1.12 3.45 4.30
CA SER A 201 1.22 3.67 2.86
C SER A 201 0.66 5.02 2.42
N ASP A 202 0.47 5.96 3.35
CA ASP A 202 -0.17 7.25 3.06
C ASP A 202 0.59 8.07 2.00
N TYR A 203 1.90 7.93 1.95
CA TYR A 203 2.77 8.68 1.04
C TYR A 203 3.31 7.86 -0.13
N VAL A 204 2.68 6.73 -0.43
CA VAL A 204 2.90 6.05 -1.71
C VAL A 204 2.48 7.00 -2.83
N ARG A 205 3.34 7.21 -3.83
CA ARG A 205 3.16 8.26 -4.87
C ARG A 205 1.98 8.04 -5.82
N TRP A 206 1.43 6.84 -5.84
CA TRP A 206 0.31 6.46 -6.69
C TRP A 206 -0.99 6.46 -5.90
N PRO A 207 -2.13 6.87 -6.51
CA PRO A 207 -3.41 6.83 -5.83
C PRO A 207 -3.79 5.40 -5.48
N ILE A 208 -4.07 5.18 -4.19
CA ILE A 208 -4.64 3.94 -3.67
C ILE A 208 -6.12 4.14 -3.56
N LYS A 209 -6.90 3.36 -4.29
CA LYS A 209 -8.35 3.49 -4.40
C LYS A 209 -9.07 2.35 -3.72
N MET A 210 -10.17 2.68 -3.09
CA MET A 210 -11.07 1.71 -2.45
C MET A 210 -12.52 2.14 -2.64
N ASP A 211 -13.42 1.17 -2.75
CA ASP A 211 -14.85 1.40 -2.71
C ASP A 211 -15.28 1.58 -1.25
N ILE A 212 -15.73 2.79 -0.91
CA ILE A 212 -16.18 3.17 0.41
C ILE A 212 -17.69 3.31 0.41
N GLN A 213 -18.34 2.64 1.36
CA GLN A 213 -19.78 2.77 1.57
C GLN A 213 -20.05 3.82 2.65
N HIS A 214 -20.89 4.77 2.33
CA HIS A 214 -21.40 5.76 3.28
C HIS A 214 -22.90 5.96 3.13
N GLN A 215 -23.53 6.47 4.19
CA GLN A 215 -24.95 6.83 4.17
C GLN A 215 -25.11 8.25 3.66
N GLU A 216 -25.84 8.40 2.55
CA GLU A 216 -26.22 9.71 2.04
C GLU A 216 -27.66 10.00 2.43
N ARG A 217 -27.88 11.17 3.05
CA ARG A 217 -29.21 11.68 3.40
C ARG A 217 -29.84 12.34 2.17
N TYR A 218 -31.03 11.92 1.78
CA TYR A 218 -31.76 12.56 0.70
C TYR A 218 -33.20 12.92 1.15
N GLU A 219 -33.74 13.96 0.55
CA GLU A 219 -35.09 14.40 0.80
C GLU A 219 -36.07 13.58 -0.06
N THR A 220 -37.09 12.99 0.55
CA THR A 220 -38.06 12.15 -0.15
C THR A 220 -39.11 12.92 -0.94
N GLY A 221 -39.16 14.24 -0.77
CA GLY A 221 -40.22 15.10 -1.31
C GLY A 221 -41.54 15.05 -0.50
N GLU A 222 -41.62 14.20 0.49
CA GLU A 222 -42.73 14.12 1.45
C GLU A 222 -42.49 15.06 2.64
N LYS A 223 -43.58 15.40 3.33
CA LYS A 223 -43.50 16.18 4.57
C LYS A 223 -43.93 15.30 5.74
N THR A 224 -43.35 15.56 6.91
CA THR A 224 -43.82 15.02 8.19
C THR A 224 -45.20 15.59 8.57
N ASP A 225 -45.85 15.00 9.54
CA ASP A 225 -47.14 15.51 10.07
C ASP A 225 -47.04 16.96 10.58
N GLU A 226 -45.83 17.42 10.90
CA GLU A 226 -45.50 18.77 11.31
C GLU A 226 -45.16 19.72 10.12
N GLY A 227 -45.24 19.23 8.88
CA GLY A 227 -44.97 20.01 7.66
C GLY A 227 -43.47 20.17 7.30
N LEU A 228 -42.57 19.49 8.02
CA LEU A 228 -41.11 19.52 7.75
C LEU A 228 -40.74 18.52 6.65
N PRO A 229 -39.65 18.76 5.89
CA PRO A 229 -39.14 17.81 4.90
C PRO A 229 -38.81 16.46 5.53
N LYS A 230 -39.28 15.38 4.90
CA LYS A 230 -38.93 14.00 5.31
C LYS A 230 -37.64 13.58 4.61
N TYR A 231 -36.73 13.02 5.38
CA TYR A 231 -35.45 12.53 4.89
C TYR A 231 -35.33 11.03 5.08
N GLU A 232 -34.71 10.39 4.13
CA GLU A 232 -34.30 8.99 4.20
C GLU A 232 -32.81 8.86 3.92
N TYR A 233 -32.25 7.70 4.27
CA TYR A 233 -30.85 7.40 4.05
C TYR A 233 -30.72 6.28 3.03
N LYS A 234 -29.84 6.46 2.05
CA LYS A 234 -29.44 5.41 1.12
C LYS A 234 -27.95 5.11 1.32
N MET A 235 -27.58 3.83 1.13
CA MET A 235 -26.17 3.46 1.04
C MET A 235 -25.65 3.80 -0.35
N VAL A 236 -24.58 4.57 -0.39
CA VAL A 236 -23.85 4.93 -1.63
C VAL A 236 -22.47 4.37 -1.53
N THR A 237 -21.99 3.78 -2.64
CA THR A 237 -20.62 3.30 -2.77
C THR A 237 -19.88 4.26 -3.69
N GLU A 238 -18.80 4.85 -3.19
CA GLU A 238 -17.92 5.73 -3.95
C GLU A 238 -16.51 5.17 -3.98
N ASN A 239 -15.85 5.29 -5.14
CA ASN A 239 -14.45 4.90 -5.30
C ASN A 239 -13.56 6.07 -4.89
N GLU A 240 -13.01 6.01 -3.67
CA GLU A 240 -12.21 7.08 -3.08
C GLU A 240 -10.70 6.78 -3.19
N THR A 241 -9.90 7.85 -3.33
CA THR A 241 -8.46 7.78 -3.09
C THR A 241 -8.21 7.91 -1.58
N VAL A 242 -7.64 6.85 -0.97
CA VAL A 242 -7.52 6.73 0.49
C VAL A 242 -6.15 7.13 1.04
N ASN A 243 -5.17 7.41 0.19
CA ASN A 243 -3.84 7.89 0.59
C ASN A 243 -3.64 9.37 0.19
N SER A 244 -2.67 10.03 0.82
CA SER A 244 -2.34 11.44 0.57
C SER A 244 -1.31 11.64 -0.54
N MET A 245 -0.58 10.60 -0.94
CA MET A 245 0.50 10.55 -1.95
C MET A 245 1.66 11.49 -1.63
N ILE A 246 1.41 12.78 -1.54
CA ILE A 246 2.45 13.81 -1.29
C ILE A 246 2.31 14.26 0.16
N PRO A 247 3.37 14.12 0.98
CA PRO A 247 3.39 14.62 2.34
C PRO A 247 3.11 16.13 2.39
N ILE A 248 2.36 16.56 3.40
CA ILE A 248 1.99 17.96 3.57
C ILE A 248 3.20 18.90 3.63
N TRP A 249 4.32 18.44 4.22
CA TRP A 249 5.57 19.23 4.31
C TRP A 249 6.33 19.34 2.99
N GLN A 250 6.00 18.55 1.98
CA GLN A 250 6.58 18.65 0.62
C GLN A 250 5.79 19.59 -0.29
N ARG A 251 4.55 19.91 0.09
CA ARG A 251 3.69 20.81 -0.68
C ARG A 251 4.14 22.26 -0.50
N SER A 252 3.91 23.09 -1.53
CA SER A 252 4.25 24.50 -1.47
C SER A 252 3.39 25.27 -0.47
N LYS A 253 3.91 26.41 0.02
CA LYS A 253 3.13 27.31 0.91
C LYS A 253 1.90 27.92 0.23
N SER A 254 1.86 27.94 -1.11
CA SER A 254 0.69 28.40 -1.86
C SER A 254 -0.43 27.35 -1.94
N GLU A 255 -0.09 26.06 -1.76
CA GLU A 255 -1.06 24.95 -1.82
C GLU A 255 -1.59 24.56 -0.44
N VAL A 256 -0.83 24.83 0.61
CA VAL A 256 -1.15 24.40 1.99
C VAL A 256 -0.90 25.58 2.93
N THR A 257 -1.95 26.02 3.59
CA THR A 257 -1.90 27.09 4.59
C THR A 257 -1.33 26.60 5.93
N ASP A 258 -0.99 27.51 6.81
CA ASP A 258 -0.56 27.14 8.17
C ASP A 258 -1.71 26.52 8.98
N ASP A 259 -2.97 26.95 8.71
CA ASP A 259 -4.16 26.34 9.33
C ASP A 259 -4.34 24.87 8.89
N ASP A 260 -4.06 24.54 7.62
CA ASP A 260 -4.07 23.17 7.13
C ASP A 260 -2.99 22.33 7.84
N CYS A 261 -1.80 22.90 8.05
CA CYS A 261 -0.71 22.24 8.79
C CYS A 261 -1.09 22.01 10.25
N ILE A 262 -1.75 22.96 10.89
CA ILE A 262 -2.23 22.85 12.28
C ILE A 262 -3.32 21.77 12.37
N ALA A 263 -4.26 21.74 11.43
CA ALA A 263 -5.31 20.73 11.37
C ALA A 263 -4.71 19.34 11.20
N TRP A 264 -3.73 19.17 10.29
CA TRP A 264 -2.99 17.93 10.09
C TRP A 264 -2.26 17.49 11.36
N TYR A 265 -1.59 18.43 12.07
CA TYR A 265 -0.90 18.13 13.33
C TYR A 265 -1.87 17.58 14.38
N LYS A 266 -3.04 18.25 14.55
CA LYS A 266 -4.07 17.84 15.52
C LYS A 266 -4.62 16.44 15.21
N GLU A 267 -4.90 16.17 13.96
CA GLU A 267 -5.38 14.84 13.51
C GLU A 267 -4.34 13.75 13.76
N LYS A 268 -3.10 14.00 13.34
CA LYS A 268 -2.00 13.02 13.42
C LYS A 268 -1.62 12.66 14.85
N ASN A 269 -1.59 13.66 15.73
CA ASN A 269 -1.21 13.50 17.14
C ASN A 269 -2.40 13.29 18.07
N ARG A 270 -3.65 13.32 17.53
CA ARG A 270 -4.91 13.29 18.29
C ARG A 270 -4.94 14.40 19.35
N ASP A 271 -4.31 15.53 19.06
CA ASP A 271 -4.27 16.69 19.92
C ASP A 271 -5.51 17.56 19.68
N ARG A 272 -6.10 18.08 20.75
CA ARG A 272 -7.27 18.96 20.68
C ARG A 272 -6.90 20.44 20.59
N LYS A 273 -5.68 20.78 21.03
CA LYS A 273 -5.17 22.15 21.04
C LYS A 273 -4.26 22.43 19.86
N ASP A 274 -4.18 23.68 19.51
CA ASP A 274 -3.27 24.14 18.49
C ASP A 274 -1.84 24.10 19.02
N PRO A 275 -0.82 23.80 18.17
CA PRO A 275 0.58 23.88 18.57
C PRO A 275 0.94 25.34 18.92
N CYS A 276 1.82 25.54 19.89
CA CYS A 276 2.35 26.86 20.23
C CYS A 276 3.14 27.49 19.09
N ALA A 277 3.79 26.67 18.27
CA ALA A 277 4.54 27.12 17.11
C ALA A 277 4.57 26.07 16.01
N LEU A 278 4.58 26.55 14.75
CA LEU A 278 4.80 25.80 13.54
C LEU A 278 5.99 26.42 12.81
N VAL A 279 6.96 25.60 12.43
CA VAL A 279 8.10 26.00 11.60
C VAL A 279 8.14 25.15 10.35
N ARG A 280 8.05 25.77 9.17
CA ARG A 280 8.16 25.12 7.85
C ARG A 280 9.52 25.43 7.28
N ILE A 281 10.32 24.40 7.04
CA ILE A 281 11.68 24.47 6.52
C ILE A 281 11.67 23.97 5.09
N ASP A 282 12.24 24.76 4.20
CA ASP A 282 12.55 24.42 2.81
C ASP A 282 13.99 24.85 2.58
N ALA A 283 14.92 23.90 2.67
CA ALA A 283 16.33 24.15 2.61
C ALA A 283 16.91 23.60 1.29
N GLU A 284 17.56 24.47 0.53
CA GLU A 284 18.27 24.14 -0.69
C GLU A 284 19.77 24.34 -0.50
N GLY A 285 20.59 23.30 -0.81
CA GLY A 285 22.03 23.36 -0.63
C GLY A 285 22.71 22.09 -1.13
N GLN A 286 23.83 21.72 -0.49
CA GLN A 286 24.47 20.42 -0.77
C GLN A 286 23.56 19.24 -0.40
N VAL A 287 22.67 19.44 0.57
CA VAL A 287 21.58 18.55 0.90
C VAL A 287 20.31 19.40 0.93
N SER A 288 19.37 19.08 0.03
CA SER A 288 18.06 19.71 0.00
C SER A 288 17.07 18.90 0.85
N TYR A 289 16.32 19.57 1.73
CA TYR A 289 15.30 18.91 2.52
C TYR A 289 14.14 19.85 2.85
N LYS A 290 12.95 19.26 3.02
CA LYS A 290 11.77 19.94 3.50
C LYS A 290 11.35 19.32 4.82
N ALA A 291 11.02 20.15 5.81
CA ALA A 291 10.59 19.68 7.11
C ALA A 291 9.52 20.59 7.69
N MET A 292 8.74 20.02 8.60
CA MET A 292 7.70 20.73 9.35
C MET A 292 7.83 20.35 10.82
N LEU A 293 8.03 21.34 11.68
CA LEU A 293 8.23 21.16 13.10
C LEU A 293 7.07 21.81 13.86
N PHE A 294 6.58 21.12 14.88
CA PHE A 294 5.52 21.63 15.74
C PHE A 294 6.00 21.62 17.20
N ILE A 295 5.65 22.68 17.94
CA ILE A 295 5.79 22.70 19.38
C ILE A 295 4.39 22.49 19.96
N PRO A 296 4.12 21.39 20.71
CA PRO A 296 2.82 21.12 21.31
C PRO A 296 2.33 22.29 22.17
N GLY A 297 1.00 22.54 22.14
CA GLY A 297 0.38 23.61 22.94
C GLY A 297 0.22 23.27 24.42
N GLU A 298 0.32 21.99 24.79
CA GLU A 298 0.28 21.53 26.19
C GLU A 298 1.46 20.59 26.44
N GLU A 299 1.92 20.58 27.70
CA GLU A 299 2.84 19.54 28.16
C GLU A 299 2.14 18.18 28.09
N ASN A 300 2.77 17.23 27.44
CA ASN A 300 2.27 15.88 27.41
C ASN A 300 2.49 15.25 28.79
N GLU A 301 1.43 15.06 29.55
CA GLU A 301 1.49 14.46 30.91
C GLU A 301 2.23 13.11 30.93
N ASN A 302 2.32 12.45 29.79
CA ASN A 302 3.05 11.19 29.60
C ASN A 302 4.53 11.36 29.24
N ALA A 303 5.05 12.58 29.16
CA ALA A 303 6.47 12.84 28.86
C ALA A 303 7.42 12.19 29.90
N PHE A 304 6.97 11.99 31.14
CA PHE A 304 7.73 11.38 32.20
C PHE A 304 7.59 9.85 32.31
N THR A 305 6.67 9.22 31.59
CA THR A 305 6.42 7.76 31.66
C THR A 305 7.21 6.92 30.67
N GLY A 306 8.08 7.52 29.87
CA GLY A 306 8.95 6.82 28.92
C GLY A 306 8.25 6.30 27.64
N ASP A 307 6.93 6.43 27.55
CA ASP A 307 6.14 6.00 26.38
C ASP A 307 6.05 7.07 25.27
N ASN A 308 6.62 8.24 25.53
CA ASN A 308 6.65 9.30 24.52
C ASN A 308 7.82 9.08 23.57
N LYS A 309 7.59 8.27 22.55
CA LYS A 309 8.43 8.26 21.35
C LYS A 309 8.14 9.55 20.60
N GLY A 310 8.90 10.60 20.89
CA GLY A 310 9.02 11.75 20.01
C GLY A 310 9.37 11.22 18.61
N GLY A 311 8.40 11.14 17.73
CA GLY A 311 8.58 10.60 16.40
C GLY A 311 9.05 11.71 15.47
N ILE A 312 10.20 11.52 14.86
CA ILE A 312 10.49 12.12 13.56
C ILE A 312 9.78 11.22 12.53
N THR A 313 8.79 11.75 11.86
CA THR A 313 8.09 11.08 10.74
C THR A 313 8.71 11.50 9.44
#